data_08e0c7ce22d9231f9a6e97221e0fd3b0
#
_entry.id   08e0c7ce22d9231f9a6e97221e0fd3b0
#
_cell.length_a   1.000
_cell.length_b   1.000
_cell.length_c   1.000
_cell.angle_alpha   90.00
_cell.angle_beta   90.00
_cell.angle_gamma   90.00
#
_symmetry.space_group_name_H-M   'P 1'
#
loop_
_entity.id
_entity.type
_entity.pdbx_description
1 polymer ?
#
loop_
_entity_poly.entity_id
_entity_poly.type
_entity_poly.pdbx_seq_one_letter_code
_entity_poly.pdbx_strand_id
1 'polypeptide(L)'
;WCKEYSAKSSWDGRKNAVVDFYCRDRNKFEIDHDYLEQFYERLLASLTITLNHYHNVDYSIRYWRIVLGPWLLTYVPAVWNRWESLRIAFEEYEFDETILLNPDIEYEAPSSHLNAMDLIANSHLWNHMLYARILKVFYSKKIRFVNKVYDRTDYSQEPAHNARKNTLKYIAASWIDRLLGLIQNNHKIALVTSYFDIRSLVKISLKIGQIPRLYTEFDKVIKMPKILSSSRKLTLDLMCQSQFENFVRDNVLLDAPVPYIEGYRVIWSNALHLLPNCKVIFDANSYWYNELFKTWCAEKVNSGGVLIVSEHGSSFQVKYQSFSHESKISDIYVVWRKALKKNQIQLPPNKMVNRSKGKSNGAHLTIIGVEFPLYGSRYCSGIISTLTLDDYHQKLEFINMLNSNIREHVKIRQKKGGNWKIEQRYADKLGEEISSSSHNLLEAFNDSKIIVCTYPETTFFEAIYSKIPTILLYKKEYWELHPEFDDLVKK
;
A
#
# COMPACT_ATOMS: atom_id res chain seq x y z
N TRP A 1 5.49 -0.98 17.54
CA TRP A 1 6.54 0.03 17.43
C TRP A 1 7.11 0.41 18.79
N CYS A 2 6.42 0.11 19.84
CA CYS A 2 6.85 0.43 21.22
C CYS A 2 8.26 -0.06 21.56
N LYS A 3 8.75 -1.14 20.95
CA LYS A 3 10.10 -1.68 21.10
C LYS A 3 10.87 -1.58 19.80
N GLU A 4 11.01 -0.37 19.29
CA GLU A 4 11.79 -0.11 18.07
C GLU A 4 13.24 -0.57 18.25
N TYR A 5 13.75 -1.36 17.30
CA TYR A 5 15.06 -2.02 17.42
C TYR A 5 16.22 -1.01 17.40
N SER A 6 16.08 0.06 16.62
CA SER A 6 17.06 1.15 16.59
C SER A 6 17.19 1.91 17.92
N ALA A 7 16.12 1.90 18.73
CA ALA A 7 16.10 2.51 20.06
C ALA A 7 16.20 1.49 21.22
N LYS A 8 16.75 0.28 20.96
CA LYS A 8 16.80 -0.81 21.93
C LYS A 8 17.41 -0.40 23.28
N SER A 9 18.46 0.38 23.27
CA SER A 9 19.09 0.88 24.51
C SER A 9 18.18 1.75 25.39
N SER A 10 17.12 2.33 24.83
CA SER A 10 16.20 3.20 25.57
C SER A 10 15.13 2.43 26.34
N TRP A 11 14.83 1.19 25.95
CA TRP A 11 13.73 0.39 26.55
C TRP A 11 14.17 -0.97 27.07
N ASP A 12 15.32 -1.51 26.64
CA ASP A 12 15.83 -2.79 27.10
C ASP A 12 16.24 -2.71 28.58
N GLY A 13 15.91 -3.73 29.35
CA GLY A 13 16.13 -3.77 30.81
C GLY A 13 15.22 -2.87 31.66
N ARG A 14 14.33 -2.08 31.06
CA ARG A 14 13.36 -1.26 31.81
C ARG A 14 12.04 -2.02 32.00
N LYS A 15 11.37 -1.78 33.15
CA LYS A 15 10.00 -2.28 33.34
C LYS A 15 9.09 -1.60 32.31
N ASN A 16 8.54 -2.40 31.42
CA ASN A 16 7.65 -1.93 30.36
C ASN A 16 6.64 -3.01 29.98
N ALA A 17 5.48 -2.60 29.46
CA ALA A 17 4.50 -3.47 28.84
C ALA A 17 4.24 -3.00 27.39
N VAL A 18 3.84 -3.94 26.54
CA VAL A 18 3.37 -3.65 25.18
C VAL A 18 1.92 -4.06 25.13
N VAL A 19 1.07 -3.11 24.76
CA VAL A 19 -0.36 -3.37 24.55
C VAL A 19 -0.54 -4.46 23.50
N ASP A 20 -1.38 -5.43 23.77
CA ASP A 20 -1.61 -6.51 22.81
C ASP A 20 -2.25 -5.97 21.50
N PHE A 21 -1.89 -6.59 20.40
CA PHE A 21 -2.34 -6.12 19.10
C PHE A 21 -3.69 -6.74 18.75
N TYR A 22 -4.73 -5.94 18.71
CA TYR A 22 -6.12 -6.34 18.53
C TYR A 22 -6.37 -7.23 17.29
N CYS A 23 -5.55 -7.11 16.23
CA CYS A 23 -5.66 -7.97 15.05
C CYS A 23 -5.25 -9.44 15.29
N ARG A 24 -4.74 -9.80 16.50
CA ARG A 24 -4.53 -11.22 16.87
C ARG A 24 -5.86 -11.94 17.11
N ASP A 25 -6.86 -11.24 17.63
CA ASP A 25 -8.23 -11.76 17.67
C ASP A 25 -8.85 -11.68 16.27
N ARG A 26 -8.95 -12.83 15.61
CA ARG A 26 -9.43 -12.89 14.23
C ARG A 26 -10.94 -12.77 14.11
N ASN A 27 -11.70 -13.06 15.15
CA ASN A 27 -13.14 -12.80 15.19
C ASN A 27 -13.40 -11.28 15.25
N LYS A 28 -12.67 -10.59 16.12
CA LYS A 28 -12.70 -9.11 16.15
C LYS A 28 -12.26 -8.52 14.82
N PHE A 29 -11.20 -9.06 14.22
CA PHE A 29 -10.70 -8.59 12.92
C PHE A 29 -11.78 -8.67 11.83
N GLU A 30 -12.56 -9.76 11.76
CA GLU A 30 -13.64 -9.93 10.79
C GLU A 30 -14.74 -8.89 11.02
N ILE A 31 -15.20 -8.73 12.27
CA ILE A 31 -16.22 -7.73 12.65
C ILE A 31 -15.76 -6.31 12.31
N ASP A 32 -14.54 -5.98 12.68
CA ASP A 32 -13.96 -4.65 12.40
C ASP A 32 -13.80 -4.41 10.89
N HIS A 33 -13.42 -5.43 10.10
CA HIS A 33 -13.31 -5.32 8.66
C HIS A 33 -14.64 -4.93 8.01
N ASP A 34 -15.71 -5.63 8.37
CA ASP A 34 -17.05 -5.37 7.84
C ASP A 34 -17.57 -3.99 8.28
N TYR A 35 -17.33 -3.61 9.53
CA TYR A 35 -17.66 -2.28 10.04
C TYR A 35 -16.92 -1.18 9.27
N LEU A 36 -15.61 -1.34 9.07
CA LEU A 36 -14.78 -0.36 8.37
C LEU A 36 -15.13 -0.26 6.88
N GLU A 37 -15.50 -1.37 6.22
CA GLU A 37 -15.98 -1.32 4.84
C GLU A 37 -17.27 -0.53 4.72
N GLN A 38 -18.23 -0.75 5.61
CA GLN A 38 -19.50 -0.01 5.64
C GLN A 38 -19.27 1.48 5.95
N PHE A 39 -18.41 1.78 6.90
CA PHE A 39 -18.04 3.15 7.24
C PHE A 39 -17.33 3.86 6.08
N TYR A 40 -16.38 3.19 5.42
CA TYR A 40 -15.70 3.70 4.22
C TYR A 40 -16.70 4.11 3.14
N GLU A 41 -17.73 3.31 2.87
CA GLU A 41 -18.73 3.63 1.84
C GLU A 41 -19.55 4.88 2.22
N ARG A 42 -19.98 5.00 3.47
CA ARG A 42 -20.71 6.19 3.95
C ARG A 42 -19.82 7.44 3.92
N LEU A 43 -18.58 7.32 4.35
CA LEU A 43 -17.60 8.40 4.33
C LEU A 43 -17.33 8.88 2.88
N LEU A 44 -17.13 7.94 1.95
CA LEU A 44 -16.91 8.26 0.55
C LEU A 44 -18.14 8.97 -0.08
N ALA A 45 -19.35 8.54 0.25
CA ALA A 45 -20.58 9.17 -0.23
C ALA A 45 -20.70 10.63 0.27
N SER A 46 -20.43 10.87 1.56
CA SER A 46 -20.43 12.22 2.13
C SER A 46 -19.32 13.10 1.54
N LEU A 47 -18.09 12.55 1.36
CA LEU A 47 -17.01 13.27 0.68
C LEU A 47 -17.36 13.62 -0.76
N THR A 48 -18.06 12.73 -1.47
CA THR A 48 -18.53 13.00 -2.84
C THR A 48 -19.41 14.27 -2.88
N ILE A 49 -20.38 14.36 -2.00
CA ILE A 49 -21.27 15.54 -1.93
C ILE A 49 -20.48 16.80 -1.57
N THR A 50 -19.63 16.72 -0.54
CA THR A 50 -18.84 17.86 -0.07
C THR A 50 -17.87 18.37 -1.14
N LEU A 51 -17.14 17.46 -1.83
CA LEU A 51 -16.17 17.85 -2.85
C LEU A 51 -16.84 18.32 -4.14
N ASN A 52 -17.98 17.74 -4.52
CA ASN A 52 -18.79 18.26 -5.63
C ASN A 52 -19.21 19.71 -5.38
N HIS A 53 -19.73 20.00 -4.20
CA HIS A 53 -20.09 21.36 -3.82
C HIS A 53 -18.87 22.30 -3.80
N TYR A 54 -17.78 21.89 -3.15
CA TYR A 54 -16.56 22.70 -3.01
C TYR A 54 -15.92 23.03 -4.37
N HIS A 55 -15.88 22.05 -5.29
CA HIS A 55 -15.29 22.23 -6.61
C HIS A 55 -16.27 22.75 -7.67
N ASN A 56 -17.55 22.93 -7.32
CA ASN A 56 -18.62 23.27 -8.26
C ASN A 56 -18.63 22.32 -9.47
N VAL A 57 -18.80 21.02 -9.18
CA VAL A 57 -18.87 19.91 -10.15
C VAL A 57 -19.99 18.95 -9.73
N ASP A 58 -20.42 18.07 -10.65
CA ASP A 58 -21.43 17.04 -10.37
C ASP A 58 -20.91 15.66 -10.83
N TYR A 59 -20.00 15.09 -10.06
CA TYR A 59 -19.43 13.80 -10.33
C TYR A 59 -20.05 12.71 -9.46
N SER A 60 -20.10 11.49 -10.02
CA SER A 60 -20.59 10.31 -9.33
C SER A 60 -19.64 9.86 -8.21
N ILE A 61 -20.16 9.04 -7.29
CA ILE A 61 -19.34 8.36 -6.27
C ILE A 61 -18.22 7.50 -6.88
N ARG A 62 -18.42 6.93 -8.08
CA ARG A 62 -17.40 6.17 -8.79
C ARG A 62 -16.23 7.07 -9.22
N TYR A 63 -16.51 8.28 -9.67
CA TYR A 63 -15.48 9.27 -9.99
C TYR A 63 -14.57 9.52 -8.79
N TRP A 64 -15.16 9.90 -7.67
CA TRP A 64 -14.39 10.19 -6.46
C TRP A 64 -13.74 8.93 -5.86
N ARG A 65 -14.35 7.75 -6.04
CA ARG A 65 -13.70 6.48 -5.67
C ARG A 65 -12.41 6.25 -6.46
N ILE A 66 -12.37 6.55 -7.75
CA ILE A 66 -11.15 6.44 -8.56
C ILE A 66 -10.12 7.48 -8.07
N VAL A 67 -10.54 8.72 -7.80
CA VAL A 67 -9.62 9.81 -7.48
C VAL A 67 -9.05 9.69 -6.07
N LEU A 68 -9.88 9.60 -5.03
CA LEU A 68 -9.44 9.64 -3.64
C LEU A 68 -9.59 8.31 -2.88
N GLY A 69 -10.30 7.36 -3.45
CA GLY A 69 -10.55 6.07 -2.80
C GLY A 69 -9.30 5.35 -2.31
N PRO A 70 -8.20 5.26 -3.09
CA PRO A 70 -6.96 4.63 -2.64
C PRO A 70 -6.37 5.28 -1.38
N TRP A 71 -6.47 6.59 -1.24
CA TRP A 71 -6.04 7.28 -0.02
C TRP A 71 -6.94 6.91 1.17
N LEU A 72 -8.26 6.90 1.01
CA LEU A 72 -9.18 6.51 2.09
C LEU A 72 -8.95 5.07 2.56
N LEU A 73 -8.60 4.16 1.64
CA LEU A 73 -8.24 2.77 1.98
C LEU A 73 -6.97 2.64 2.83
N THR A 74 -6.16 3.67 2.86
CA THR A 74 -4.97 3.77 3.72
C THR A 74 -5.28 4.55 5.00
N TYR A 75 -6.01 5.65 4.89
CA TYR A 75 -6.30 6.57 5.99
C TYR A 75 -7.24 5.96 7.02
N VAL A 76 -8.40 5.44 6.60
CA VAL A 76 -9.39 4.88 7.55
C VAL A 76 -8.83 3.74 8.39
N PRO A 77 -8.16 2.72 7.80
CA PRO A 77 -7.48 1.69 8.58
C PRO A 77 -6.37 2.22 9.49
N ALA A 78 -5.64 3.24 9.04
CA ALA A 78 -4.60 3.84 9.86
C ALA A 78 -5.17 4.50 11.11
N VAL A 79 -6.21 5.31 10.96
CA VAL A 79 -6.89 5.95 12.12
C VAL A 79 -7.48 4.89 13.03
N TRP A 80 -8.13 3.85 12.49
CA TRP A 80 -8.68 2.73 13.27
C TRP A 80 -7.58 2.03 14.09
N ASN A 81 -6.45 1.76 13.48
CA ASN A 81 -5.33 1.11 14.16
C ASN A 81 -4.84 1.91 15.39
N ARG A 82 -4.72 3.24 15.29
CA ARG A 82 -4.30 4.09 16.41
C ARG A 82 -5.41 4.22 17.44
N TRP A 83 -6.65 4.30 16.98
CA TRP A 83 -7.83 4.35 17.85
C TRP A 83 -7.93 3.11 18.73
N GLU A 84 -7.93 1.92 18.13
CA GLU A 84 -8.02 0.65 18.84
C GLU A 84 -6.82 0.40 19.77
N SER A 85 -5.62 0.76 19.32
CA SER A 85 -4.43 0.64 20.19
C SER A 85 -4.54 1.49 21.46
N LEU A 86 -5.10 2.69 21.38
CA LEU A 86 -5.33 3.54 22.55
C LEU A 86 -6.51 3.04 23.37
N ARG A 87 -7.61 2.63 22.74
CA ARG A 87 -8.77 2.09 23.45
C ARG A 87 -8.37 0.93 24.36
N ILE A 88 -7.65 -0.06 23.81
CA ILE A 88 -7.17 -1.22 24.58
C ILE A 88 -6.18 -0.78 25.66
N ALA A 89 -5.25 0.12 25.34
CA ALA A 89 -4.31 0.62 26.33
C ALA A 89 -5.01 1.18 27.56
N PHE A 90 -6.10 1.93 27.37
CA PHE A 90 -6.86 2.53 28.45
C PHE A 90 -7.85 1.59 29.14
N GLU A 91 -8.22 0.48 28.50
CA GLU A 91 -9.01 -0.56 29.12
C GLU A 91 -8.17 -1.51 29.98
N GLU A 92 -6.91 -1.78 29.56
CA GLU A 92 -6.05 -2.77 30.21
C GLU A 92 -5.10 -2.19 31.26
N TYR A 93 -4.80 -0.89 31.16
CA TYR A 93 -3.78 -0.25 32.01
C TYR A 93 -4.30 1.04 32.64
N GLU A 94 -3.89 1.28 33.88
CA GLU A 94 -4.03 2.56 34.53
C GLU A 94 -2.85 3.46 34.20
N PHE A 95 -3.11 4.73 33.90
CA PHE A 95 -2.09 5.73 33.56
C PHE A 95 -2.19 6.93 34.49
N ASP A 96 -1.07 7.32 35.07
CA ASP A 96 -0.95 8.54 35.86
C ASP A 96 -0.84 9.78 34.96
N GLU A 97 -0.08 9.67 33.87
CA GLU A 97 0.12 10.76 32.91
C GLU A 97 0.54 10.24 31.53
N THR A 98 0.36 11.08 30.53
CA THR A 98 0.86 10.87 29.17
C THR A 98 1.60 12.12 28.71
N ILE A 99 2.80 11.93 28.16
CA ILE A 99 3.61 13.03 27.63
C ILE A 99 3.33 13.17 26.16
N LEU A 100 2.78 14.32 25.75
CA LEU A 100 2.63 14.70 24.36
C LEU A 100 3.56 15.84 24.01
N LEU A 101 4.02 15.84 22.77
CA LEU A 101 4.69 17.01 22.22
C LEU A 101 3.66 18.10 21.99
N ASN A 102 4.11 19.36 22.06
CA ASN A 102 3.22 20.52 21.95
C ASN A 102 2.27 20.36 20.76
N PRO A 103 0.95 20.41 20.97
CA PRO A 103 -0.04 20.29 19.90
C PRO A 103 -0.05 21.46 18.91
N ASP A 104 0.64 22.55 19.22
CA ASP A 104 0.74 23.75 18.35
C ASP A 104 1.71 23.58 17.17
N ILE A 105 2.24 22.37 16.96
CA ILE A 105 3.02 22.07 15.77
C ILE A 105 2.04 21.99 14.58
N GLU A 106 2.10 23.02 13.77
CA GLU A 106 1.41 23.03 12.49
C GLU A 106 2.07 22.02 11.54
N TYR A 107 1.28 21.17 10.90
CA TYR A 107 1.78 20.27 9.87
C TYR A 107 1.16 20.61 8.52
N GLU A 108 1.94 20.38 7.48
CA GLU A 108 1.52 20.57 6.10
C GLU A 108 0.66 19.37 5.67
N ALA A 109 -0.43 19.64 4.95
CA ALA A 109 -1.23 18.60 4.33
C ALA A 109 -0.38 17.82 3.30
N PRO A 110 -0.59 16.50 3.16
CA PRO A 110 0.21 15.69 2.24
C PRO A 110 0.13 16.20 0.81
N SER A 111 1.28 16.29 0.12
CA SER A 111 1.36 16.79 -1.25
C SER A 111 0.77 15.82 -2.30
N SER A 112 0.57 14.55 -1.94
CA SER A 112 0.02 13.49 -2.78
C SER A 112 -0.44 12.29 -1.95
N HIS A 113 -1.12 11.33 -2.57
CA HIS A 113 -1.42 10.04 -1.94
C HIS A 113 -0.15 9.28 -1.53
N LEU A 114 0.87 9.25 -2.40
CA LEU A 114 2.15 8.59 -2.05
C LEU A 114 2.81 9.23 -0.83
N ASN A 115 2.81 10.56 -0.74
CA ASN A 115 3.32 11.26 0.44
C ASN A 115 2.48 10.95 1.68
N ALA A 116 1.13 10.94 1.56
CA ALA A 116 0.26 10.53 2.66
C ALA A 116 0.53 9.10 3.12
N MET A 117 0.70 8.15 2.19
CA MET A 117 1.05 6.76 2.52
C MET A 117 2.37 6.66 3.27
N ASP A 118 3.40 7.40 2.84
CA ASP A 118 4.70 7.41 3.49
C ASP A 118 4.63 8.00 4.90
N LEU A 119 3.95 9.14 5.07
CA LEU A 119 3.72 9.75 6.38
C LEU A 119 2.97 8.79 7.33
N ILE A 120 1.89 8.18 6.86
CA ILE A 120 1.10 7.23 7.65
C ILE A 120 1.92 6.01 8.05
N ALA A 121 2.72 5.47 7.14
CA ALA A 121 3.43 4.21 7.32
C ALA A 121 4.76 4.36 8.09
N ASN A 122 5.44 5.49 7.95
CA ASN A 122 6.83 5.64 8.37
C ASN A 122 7.12 6.87 9.25
N SER A 123 6.34 7.95 9.18
CA SER A 123 6.63 9.16 9.95
C SER A 123 6.23 9.04 11.41
N HIS A 124 7.21 9.10 12.31
CA HIS A 124 6.97 9.16 13.75
C HIS A 124 6.19 10.42 14.14
N LEU A 125 6.50 11.57 13.55
CA LEU A 125 5.83 12.83 13.84
C LEU A 125 4.37 12.80 13.44
N TRP A 126 4.05 12.36 12.20
CA TRP A 126 2.67 12.29 11.74
C TRP A 126 1.82 11.36 12.63
N ASN A 127 2.37 10.20 12.97
CA ASN A 127 1.70 9.25 13.85
C ASN A 127 1.54 9.79 15.27
N HIS A 128 2.57 10.48 15.79
CA HIS A 128 2.47 11.14 17.08
C HIS A 128 1.34 12.20 17.13
N MET A 129 1.25 13.03 16.07
CA MET A 129 0.18 14.04 15.95
C MET A 129 -1.22 13.41 15.89
N LEU A 130 -1.35 12.29 15.18
CA LEU A 130 -2.62 11.55 15.12
C LEU A 130 -2.98 10.97 16.49
N TYR A 131 -2.04 10.30 17.19
CA TYR A 131 -2.23 9.80 18.55
C TYR A 131 -2.59 10.93 19.53
N ALA A 132 -1.93 12.09 19.42
CA ALA A 132 -2.22 13.25 20.25
C ALA A 132 -3.65 13.75 20.07
N ARG A 133 -4.16 13.79 18.83
CA ARG A 133 -5.56 14.18 18.53
C ARG A 133 -6.55 13.15 19.10
N ILE A 134 -6.28 11.86 18.95
CA ILE A 134 -7.14 10.79 19.50
C ILE A 134 -7.15 10.85 21.03
N LEU A 135 -5.99 11.03 21.66
CA LEU A 135 -5.88 11.14 23.12
C LEU A 135 -6.71 12.29 23.69
N LYS A 136 -6.83 13.41 22.99
CA LYS A 136 -7.70 14.52 23.39
C LYS A 136 -9.17 14.14 23.48
N VAL A 137 -9.63 13.20 22.63
CA VAL A 137 -11.01 12.69 22.68
C VAL A 137 -11.21 11.81 23.91
N PHE A 138 -10.23 10.94 24.23
CA PHE A 138 -10.34 9.99 25.34
C PHE A 138 -10.04 10.63 26.70
N TYR A 139 -9.04 11.55 26.79
CA TYR A 139 -8.44 11.94 28.08
C TYR A 139 -7.95 13.39 28.15
N SER A 140 -8.85 14.34 28.18
CA SER A 140 -8.48 15.77 28.30
C SER A 140 -7.83 16.17 29.65
N LYS A 141 -8.00 15.38 30.73
CA LYS A 141 -7.63 15.78 32.11
C LYS A 141 -6.28 15.26 32.64
N LYS A 142 -5.67 14.26 31.97
CA LYS A 142 -4.41 13.62 32.41
C LYS A 142 -3.24 13.79 31.44
N ILE A 143 -3.28 14.79 30.56
CA ILE A 143 -2.26 15.00 29.55
C ILE A 143 -1.30 16.08 29.98
N ARG A 144 -0.02 15.72 30.12
CA ARG A 144 1.07 16.66 30.29
C ARG A 144 1.71 16.94 28.94
N PHE A 145 1.75 18.22 28.53
CA PHE A 145 2.40 18.66 27.31
C PHE A 145 3.87 19.00 27.56
N VAL A 146 4.75 18.52 26.72
CA VAL A 146 6.17 18.85 26.73
C VAL A 146 6.49 19.65 25.50
N ASN A 147 6.98 20.91 25.70
CA ASN A 147 7.47 21.73 24.59
C ASN A 147 8.81 21.16 24.08
N LYS A 148 8.81 20.51 22.96
CA LYS A 148 10.00 20.04 22.27
C LYS A 148 9.94 20.46 20.81
N VAL A 149 11.02 21.07 20.31
CA VAL A 149 11.17 21.37 18.89
C VAL A 149 11.48 20.07 18.17
N TYR A 150 10.68 19.76 17.17
CA TYR A 150 10.90 18.62 16.28
C TYR A 150 11.78 19.02 15.10
N ASP A 151 12.68 18.12 14.71
CA ASP A 151 13.38 18.25 13.45
C ASP A 151 12.40 17.96 12.29
N ARG A 152 12.12 18.99 11.49
CA ARG A 152 11.19 18.91 10.35
C ARG A 152 11.71 18.05 9.20
N THR A 153 12.94 17.56 9.24
CA THR A 153 13.51 16.69 8.19
C THR A 153 12.74 15.38 8.05
N ASP A 154 12.04 14.94 9.10
CA ASP A 154 11.17 13.75 9.06
C ASP A 154 9.93 13.92 8.17
N TYR A 155 9.58 15.17 7.83
CA TYR A 155 8.40 15.52 7.01
C TYR A 155 8.70 15.68 5.52
N SER A 156 9.98 15.80 5.15
CA SER A 156 10.39 16.25 3.81
C SER A 156 10.90 15.17 2.87
N GLN A 157 10.87 13.91 3.26
CA GLN A 157 11.29 12.83 2.37
C GLN A 157 10.23 12.63 1.28
N GLU A 158 10.43 13.31 0.15
CA GLU A 158 9.73 12.89 -1.07
C GLU A 158 10.07 11.42 -1.34
N PRO A 159 9.06 10.56 -1.57
CA PRO A 159 9.30 9.14 -1.82
C PRO A 159 10.33 8.97 -2.94
N ALA A 160 11.27 8.05 -2.78
CA ALA A 160 12.35 7.74 -3.72
C ALA A 160 11.90 7.34 -5.14
N HIS A 161 10.61 7.50 -5.47
CA HIS A 161 10.00 7.22 -6.76
C HIS A 161 10.64 8.04 -7.92
N ASN A 162 11.32 9.14 -7.61
CA ASN A 162 11.92 10.02 -8.61
C ASN A 162 13.31 9.57 -9.11
N ALA A 163 14.00 8.69 -8.42
CA ALA A 163 15.38 8.32 -8.79
C ALA A 163 15.50 7.62 -10.16
N ARG A 164 14.50 6.84 -10.58
CA ARG A 164 14.50 6.18 -11.90
C ARG A 164 14.20 7.13 -13.05
N LYS A 165 13.49 8.23 -12.80
CA LYS A 165 13.06 9.19 -13.84
C LYS A 165 14.18 10.08 -14.36
N ASN A 166 15.32 10.10 -13.69
CA ASN A 166 16.47 10.91 -14.05
C ASN A 166 17.53 10.16 -14.88
N THR A 167 17.26 8.94 -15.32
CA THR A 167 18.21 8.22 -16.18
C THR A 167 18.10 8.70 -17.64
N LEU A 168 19.24 8.84 -18.35
CA LEU A 168 19.26 9.21 -19.77
C LEU A 168 18.36 8.30 -20.63
N LYS A 169 18.33 7.01 -20.31
CA LYS A 169 17.47 6.03 -21.00
C LYS A 169 15.98 6.35 -20.82
N TYR A 170 15.57 6.73 -19.63
CA TYR A 170 14.18 7.11 -19.37
C TYR A 170 13.81 8.42 -20.07
N ILE A 171 14.69 9.41 -20.05
CA ILE A 171 14.48 10.70 -20.73
C ILE A 171 14.31 10.48 -22.23
N ALA A 172 15.19 9.71 -22.87
CA ALA A 172 15.08 9.37 -24.29
C ALA A 172 13.78 8.61 -24.60
N ALA A 173 13.43 7.60 -23.80
CA ALA A 173 12.17 6.86 -23.96
C ALA A 173 10.94 7.78 -23.82
N SER A 174 10.98 8.73 -22.90
CA SER A 174 9.88 9.70 -22.70
C SER A 174 9.72 10.65 -23.92
N TRP A 175 10.82 11.11 -24.51
CA TRP A 175 10.76 11.92 -25.73
C TRP A 175 10.17 11.13 -26.91
N ILE A 176 10.64 9.90 -27.13
CA ILE A 176 10.11 9.01 -28.16
C ILE A 176 8.62 8.75 -27.94
N ASP A 177 8.23 8.43 -26.71
CA ASP A 177 6.83 8.16 -26.37
C ASP A 177 5.93 9.36 -26.67
N ARG A 178 6.37 10.59 -26.34
CA ARG A 178 5.64 11.83 -26.65
C ARG A 178 5.48 12.06 -28.16
N LEU A 179 6.55 11.84 -28.93
CA LEU A 179 6.48 11.93 -30.40
C LEU A 179 5.51 10.92 -30.99
N LEU A 180 5.55 9.68 -30.54
CA LEU A 180 4.59 8.64 -30.94
C LEU A 180 3.14 9.06 -30.59
N GLY A 181 2.91 9.70 -29.47
CA GLY A 181 1.62 10.24 -29.06
C GLY A 181 1.10 11.37 -29.96
N LEU A 182 1.98 12.16 -30.54
CA LEU A 182 1.59 13.19 -31.52
C LEU A 182 1.24 12.58 -32.88
N ILE A 183 1.88 11.47 -33.26
CA ILE A 183 1.56 10.75 -34.52
C ILE A 183 0.19 10.06 -34.44
N GLN A 184 -0.09 9.43 -33.32
CA GLN A 184 -1.39 8.77 -33.07
C GLN A 184 -1.91 9.10 -31.67
N ASN A 185 -2.87 9.99 -31.58
CA ASN A 185 -3.51 10.36 -30.31
C ASN A 185 -4.80 9.59 -30.01
N ASN A 186 -5.42 8.99 -31.03
CA ASN A 186 -6.60 8.14 -30.89
C ASN A 186 -6.19 6.68 -30.72
N HIS A 187 -6.27 6.18 -29.51
CA HIS A 187 -5.98 4.80 -29.17
C HIS A 187 -7.29 4.01 -28.97
N LYS A 188 -7.31 2.75 -29.41
CA LYS A 188 -8.42 1.85 -29.10
C LYS A 188 -8.41 1.51 -27.61
N ILE A 189 -7.21 1.23 -27.06
CA ILE A 189 -6.99 0.88 -25.67
C ILE A 189 -5.74 1.60 -25.16
N ALA A 190 -5.84 2.35 -24.06
CA ALA A 190 -4.68 2.85 -23.36
C ALA A 190 -4.16 1.77 -22.40
N LEU A 191 -2.99 1.18 -22.69
CA LEU A 191 -2.34 0.15 -21.86
C LEU A 191 -1.38 0.82 -20.88
N VAL A 192 -1.92 1.45 -19.83
CA VAL A 192 -1.14 2.20 -18.83
C VAL A 192 -0.68 1.25 -17.74
N THR A 193 0.59 1.31 -17.34
CA THR A 193 1.19 0.45 -16.30
C THR A 193 0.73 -1.01 -16.35
N SER A 194 0.76 -1.60 -17.57
CA SER A 194 0.14 -2.89 -17.85
C SER A 194 0.90 -4.10 -17.29
N TYR A 195 2.14 -3.91 -16.81
CA TYR A 195 3.08 -4.96 -16.40
C TYR A 195 3.44 -6.00 -17.48
N PHE A 196 3.04 -5.79 -18.74
CA PHE A 196 3.56 -6.58 -19.85
C PHE A 196 5.03 -6.20 -20.11
N ASP A 197 5.83 -7.18 -20.50
CA ASP A 197 7.15 -6.89 -21.06
C ASP A 197 7.02 -6.10 -22.38
N ILE A 198 8.08 -5.38 -22.75
CA ILE A 198 8.04 -4.47 -23.90
C ILE A 198 7.68 -5.21 -25.22
N ARG A 199 8.11 -6.47 -25.40
CA ARG A 199 7.83 -7.25 -26.62
C ARG A 199 6.34 -7.60 -26.68
N SER A 200 5.76 -8.01 -25.56
CA SER A 200 4.31 -8.26 -25.44
C SER A 200 3.50 -6.99 -25.66
N LEU A 201 3.91 -5.87 -25.05
CA LEU A 201 3.26 -4.57 -25.24
C LEU A 201 3.22 -4.17 -26.73
N VAL A 202 4.36 -4.26 -27.42
CA VAL A 202 4.46 -3.97 -28.85
C VAL A 202 3.55 -4.92 -29.66
N LYS A 203 3.64 -6.23 -29.41
CA LYS A 203 2.84 -7.24 -30.13
C LYS A 203 1.33 -7.02 -29.93
N ILE A 204 0.89 -6.73 -28.74
CA ILE A 204 -0.53 -6.45 -28.44
C ILE A 204 -0.96 -5.18 -29.16
N SER A 205 -0.19 -4.08 -29.04
CA SER A 205 -0.52 -2.81 -29.67
C SER A 205 -0.66 -2.93 -31.18
N LEU A 206 0.29 -3.60 -31.84
CA LEU A 206 0.23 -3.81 -33.29
C LEU A 206 -0.96 -4.70 -33.72
N LYS A 207 -1.28 -5.73 -32.93
CA LYS A 207 -2.45 -6.59 -33.20
C LYS A 207 -3.78 -5.84 -33.14
N ILE A 208 -3.90 -4.86 -32.24
CA ILE A 208 -5.10 -4.02 -32.14
C ILE A 208 -5.05 -2.81 -33.09
N GLY A 209 -3.99 -2.67 -33.87
CA GLY A 209 -3.84 -1.64 -34.90
C GLY A 209 -3.55 -0.25 -34.29
N GLN A 210 -2.68 -0.21 -33.29
CA GLN A 210 -2.22 1.06 -32.69
C GLN A 210 -0.71 1.07 -32.46
N ILE A 211 -0.13 2.28 -32.40
CA ILE A 211 1.28 2.49 -32.07
C ILE A 211 1.51 2.15 -30.58
N PRO A 212 2.55 1.35 -30.25
CA PRO A 212 2.88 1.09 -28.84
C PRO A 212 3.26 2.37 -28.08
N ARG A 213 2.72 2.54 -26.86
CA ARG A 213 2.95 3.70 -26.00
C ARG A 213 3.34 3.25 -24.60
N LEU A 214 4.16 4.07 -23.92
CA LEU A 214 4.52 3.92 -22.50
C LEU A 214 3.69 4.84 -21.61
N TYR A 215 3.04 5.84 -22.19
CA TYR A 215 2.20 6.84 -21.49
C TYR A 215 2.98 7.61 -20.41
N THR A 216 4.21 8.02 -20.75
CA THR A 216 5.13 8.73 -19.83
C THR A 216 4.62 10.13 -19.45
N GLU A 217 3.60 10.65 -20.11
CA GLU A 217 2.92 11.89 -19.74
C GLU A 217 2.30 11.83 -18.34
N PHE A 218 1.89 10.66 -17.86
CA PHE A 218 1.40 10.50 -16.49
C PHE A 218 2.50 10.62 -15.42
N ASP A 219 3.76 10.55 -15.81
CA ASP A 219 4.90 10.73 -14.91
C ASP A 219 5.25 12.20 -14.63
N LYS A 220 4.51 13.13 -15.23
CA LYS A 220 4.70 14.57 -15.00
C LYS A 220 4.48 14.90 -13.52
N VAL A 221 5.50 15.46 -12.89
CA VAL A 221 5.41 15.97 -11.52
C VAL A 221 4.67 17.30 -11.54
N ILE A 222 3.57 17.40 -10.83
CA ILE A 222 2.82 18.63 -10.65
C ILE A 222 3.08 19.14 -9.24
N LYS A 223 3.70 20.31 -9.14
CA LYS A 223 3.96 20.93 -7.84
C LYS A 223 2.66 21.36 -7.20
N MET A 224 2.43 20.93 -5.97
CA MET A 224 1.30 21.34 -5.14
C MET A 224 1.69 22.51 -4.24
N PRO A 225 0.73 23.40 -3.92
CA PRO A 225 0.95 24.42 -2.90
C PRO A 225 1.18 23.76 -1.54
N LYS A 226 1.96 24.41 -0.69
CA LYS A 226 2.08 24.02 0.71
C LYS A 226 0.89 24.57 1.47
N ILE A 227 0.12 23.69 2.08
CA ILE A 227 -1.10 24.02 2.80
C ILE A 227 -0.98 23.54 4.24
N LEU A 228 -1.18 24.45 5.19
CA LEU A 228 -1.29 24.07 6.59
C LEU A 228 -2.65 23.41 6.82
N SER A 229 -2.66 22.23 7.39
CA SER A 229 -3.91 21.49 7.66
C SER A 229 -4.88 22.28 8.51
N SER A 230 -4.38 23.07 9.48
CA SER A 230 -5.17 23.95 10.36
C SER A 230 -5.87 25.11 9.62
N SER A 231 -5.40 25.46 8.41
CA SER A 231 -6.03 26.53 7.60
C SER A 231 -7.31 26.06 6.90
N ARG A 232 -7.59 24.77 6.85
CA ARG A 232 -8.76 24.21 6.19
C ARG A 232 -10.02 24.42 7.02
N LYS A 233 -11.05 25.01 6.42
CA LYS A 233 -12.35 25.32 7.06
C LYS A 233 -13.50 24.48 6.50
N LEU A 234 -13.21 23.43 5.75
CA LEU A 234 -14.21 22.53 5.20
C LEU A 234 -14.81 21.65 6.30
N THR A 235 -16.10 21.51 6.29
CA THR A 235 -16.85 20.60 7.16
C THR A 235 -17.46 19.48 6.36
N LEU A 236 -17.54 18.30 6.94
CA LEU A 236 -18.13 17.12 6.34
C LEU A 236 -19.48 16.83 6.98
N ASP A 237 -20.53 16.81 6.19
CA ASP A 237 -21.85 16.36 6.64
C ASP A 237 -21.93 14.84 6.59
N LEU A 238 -21.70 14.20 7.74
CA LEU A 238 -21.74 12.76 7.91
C LEU A 238 -22.44 12.40 9.21
N MET A 239 -23.53 11.64 9.11
CA MET A 239 -24.17 11.05 10.27
C MET A 239 -23.26 9.94 10.84
N CYS A 240 -22.77 10.16 12.05
CA CYS A 240 -21.84 9.28 12.74
C CYS A 240 -22.54 8.38 13.76
N GLN A 241 -22.13 7.12 13.82
CA GLN A 241 -22.71 6.10 14.71
C GLN A 241 -21.82 5.80 15.94
N SER A 242 -20.58 6.34 15.96
CA SER A 242 -19.61 6.11 17.03
C SER A 242 -18.69 7.32 17.25
N GLN A 243 -17.98 7.35 18.38
CA GLN A 243 -16.96 8.36 18.64
C GLN A 243 -15.82 8.30 17.62
N PHE A 244 -15.44 7.10 17.17
CA PHE A 244 -14.46 6.93 16.10
C PHE A 244 -14.91 7.62 14.81
N GLU A 245 -16.15 7.42 14.39
CA GLU A 245 -16.69 8.06 13.20
C GLU A 245 -16.75 9.58 13.31
N ASN A 246 -17.11 10.10 14.49
CA ASN A 246 -17.06 11.54 14.77
C ASN A 246 -15.62 12.06 14.61
N PHE A 247 -14.64 11.34 15.19
CA PHE A 247 -13.24 11.71 15.07
C PHE A 247 -12.78 11.74 13.61
N VAL A 248 -13.12 10.72 12.81
CA VAL A 248 -12.75 10.67 11.39
C VAL A 248 -13.43 11.79 10.62
N ARG A 249 -14.73 12.04 10.83
CA ARG A 249 -15.47 13.15 10.20
C ARG A 249 -14.77 14.49 10.42
N ASP A 250 -14.34 14.75 11.65
CA ASP A 250 -13.78 16.05 12.03
C ASP A 250 -12.32 16.23 11.56
N ASN A 251 -11.63 15.13 11.21
CA ASN A 251 -10.20 15.13 10.86
C ASN A 251 -9.90 14.77 9.39
N VAL A 252 -10.77 14.06 8.69
CA VAL A 252 -10.48 13.53 7.35
C VAL A 252 -10.14 14.62 6.34
N LEU A 253 -10.82 15.75 6.36
CA LEU A 253 -10.51 16.88 5.46
C LEU A 253 -9.23 17.61 5.85
N LEU A 254 -8.86 17.61 7.13
CA LEU A 254 -7.59 18.17 7.61
C LEU A 254 -6.41 17.34 7.09
N ASP A 255 -6.55 16.02 7.08
CA ASP A 255 -5.51 15.06 6.70
C ASP A 255 -5.51 14.74 5.19
N ALA A 256 -6.50 15.22 4.42
CA ALA A 256 -6.62 14.91 3.01
C ALA A 256 -5.44 15.48 2.20
N PRO A 257 -4.89 14.71 1.23
CA PRO A 257 -3.90 15.22 0.30
C PRO A 257 -4.37 16.45 -0.47
N VAL A 258 -3.46 17.40 -0.65
CA VAL A 258 -3.70 18.66 -1.38
C VAL A 258 -4.35 18.45 -2.76
N PRO A 259 -3.96 17.43 -3.56
CA PRO A 259 -4.59 17.13 -4.86
C PRO A 259 -6.10 16.94 -4.84
N TYR A 260 -6.71 16.67 -3.69
CA TYR A 260 -8.15 16.42 -3.61
C TYR A 260 -8.96 17.66 -3.21
N ILE A 261 -8.30 18.67 -2.65
CA ILE A 261 -8.93 19.90 -2.20
C ILE A 261 -8.33 21.08 -2.97
N GLU A 262 -7.31 21.74 -2.46
CA GLU A 262 -6.77 22.98 -3.04
C GLU A 262 -6.08 22.76 -4.41
N GLY A 263 -5.43 21.62 -4.59
CA GLY A 263 -4.73 21.25 -5.81
C GLY A 263 -5.59 20.61 -6.89
N TYR A 264 -6.87 20.32 -6.61
CA TYR A 264 -7.72 19.57 -7.52
C TYR A 264 -7.82 20.20 -8.91
N ARG A 265 -8.12 21.51 -9.00
CA ARG A 265 -8.25 22.21 -10.28
C ARG A 265 -6.96 22.18 -11.11
N VAL A 266 -5.80 22.18 -10.45
CA VAL A 266 -4.49 22.10 -11.11
C VAL A 266 -4.30 20.71 -11.70
N ILE A 267 -4.55 19.64 -10.94
CA ILE A 267 -4.48 18.25 -11.44
C ILE A 267 -5.50 18.04 -12.56
N TRP A 268 -6.74 18.45 -12.36
CA TRP A 268 -7.83 18.30 -13.30
C TRP A 268 -7.55 18.98 -14.65
N SER A 269 -7.11 20.24 -14.66
CA SER A 269 -6.76 20.93 -15.89
C SER A 269 -5.58 20.27 -16.62
N ASN A 270 -4.56 19.80 -15.90
CA ASN A 270 -3.49 19.04 -16.51
C ASN A 270 -3.97 17.71 -17.07
N ALA A 271 -4.87 17.01 -16.39
CA ALA A 271 -5.42 15.74 -16.83
C ALA A 271 -6.23 15.88 -18.14
N LEU A 272 -7.04 16.93 -18.27
CA LEU A 272 -7.84 17.19 -19.48
C LEU A 272 -6.98 17.44 -20.73
N HIS A 273 -5.76 17.98 -20.55
CA HIS A 273 -4.84 18.23 -21.66
C HIS A 273 -3.98 17.02 -22.04
N LEU A 274 -4.13 15.88 -21.34
CA LEU A 274 -3.35 14.70 -21.65
C LEU A 274 -3.96 13.96 -22.85
N LEU A 275 -3.07 13.55 -23.73
CA LEU A 275 -3.30 12.47 -24.66
C LEU A 275 -3.07 11.14 -23.91
N PRO A 276 -3.77 10.07 -24.22
CA PRO A 276 -4.51 9.79 -25.44
C PRO A 276 -6.01 10.04 -25.32
N ASN A 277 -6.65 10.19 -26.47
CA ASN A 277 -8.08 10.00 -26.56
C ASN A 277 -8.37 8.50 -26.78
N CYS A 278 -9.00 7.84 -25.81
CA CYS A 278 -9.33 6.42 -25.86
C CYS A 278 -10.67 6.15 -25.19
N LYS A 279 -11.34 5.08 -25.63
CA LYS A 279 -12.57 4.59 -25.01
C LYS A 279 -12.34 3.49 -23.98
N VAL A 280 -11.21 2.79 -24.07
CA VAL A 280 -10.88 1.69 -23.16
C VAL A 280 -9.55 1.99 -22.51
N ILE A 281 -9.51 1.86 -21.20
CA ILE A 281 -8.33 2.04 -20.35
C ILE A 281 -8.01 0.68 -19.73
N PHE A 282 -6.79 0.23 -19.88
CA PHE A 282 -6.26 -0.92 -19.18
C PHE A 282 -5.15 -0.45 -18.23
N ASP A 283 -5.31 -0.68 -16.96
CA ASP A 283 -4.33 -0.33 -15.95
C ASP A 283 -4.19 -1.43 -14.90
N ALA A 284 -2.99 -1.61 -14.38
CA ALA A 284 -2.74 -2.57 -13.33
C ALA A 284 -2.28 -1.94 -12.01
N ASN A 285 -1.85 -0.67 -12.00
CA ASN A 285 -1.33 -0.08 -10.75
C ASN A 285 -1.40 1.45 -10.66
N SER A 286 -1.47 2.20 -11.78
CA SER A 286 -1.49 3.68 -11.72
C SER A 286 -2.71 4.22 -10.99
N TYR A 287 -3.84 3.50 -11.05
CA TYR A 287 -5.07 3.84 -10.32
C TYR A 287 -4.85 3.95 -8.80
N TRP A 288 -3.80 3.31 -8.28
CA TRP A 288 -3.52 3.31 -6.85
C TRP A 288 -2.79 4.56 -6.39
N TYR A 289 -1.78 5.03 -7.13
CA TYR A 289 -0.87 6.06 -6.62
C TYR A 289 -0.68 7.29 -7.52
N ASN A 290 -1.06 7.25 -8.81
CA ASN A 290 -0.77 8.34 -9.74
C ASN A 290 -1.94 9.32 -9.82
N GLU A 291 -1.79 10.51 -9.22
CA GLU A 291 -2.86 11.50 -9.13
C GLU A 291 -3.37 11.98 -10.50
N LEU A 292 -2.42 12.19 -11.43
CA LEU A 292 -2.75 12.65 -12.77
C LEU A 292 -3.50 11.59 -13.56
N PHE A 293 -3.04 10.33 -13.47
CA PHE A 293 -3.73 9.20 -14.07
C PHE A 293 -5.12 8.99 -13.47
N LYS A 294 -5.26 9.03 -12.14
CA LYS A 294 -6.55 8.82 -11.47
C LYS A 294 -7.58 9.83 -11.94
N THR A 295 -7.21 11.12 -11.98
CA THR A 295 -8.11 12.19 -12.42
C THR A 295 -8.45 12.04 -13.91
N TRP A 296 -7.48 11.80 -14.78
CA TRP A 296 -7.70 11.53 -16.19
C TRP A 296 -8.60 10.31 -16.42
N CYS A 297 -8.33 9.22 -15.74
CA CYS A 297 -9.12 7.98 -15.81
C CYS A 297 -10.58 8.23 -15.37
N ALA A 298 -10.77 8.94 -14.23
CA ALA A 298 -12.09 9.27 -13.73
C ALA A 298 -12.90 10.12 -14.73
N GLU A 299 -12.27 11.11 -15.38
CA GLU A 299 -12.88 11.92 -16.45
C GLU A 299 -13.30 11.07 -17.65
N LYS A 300 -12.42 10.16 -18.10
CA LYS A 300 -12.73 9.25 -19.21
C LYS A 300 -13.88 8.31 -18.88
N VAL A 301 -13.87 7.72 -17.68
CA VAL A 301 -14.95 6.84 -17.20
C VAL A 301 -16.26 7.61 -17.06
N ASN A 302 -16.22 8.82 -16.52
CA ASN A 302 -17.40 9.68 -16.40
C ASN A 302 -18.00 10.06 -17.78
N SER A 303 -17.16 10.10 -18.82
CA SER A 303 -17.57 10.36 -20.19
C SER A 303 -17.96 9.07 -20.98
N GLY A 304 -18.18 7.95 -20.29
CA GLY A 304 -18.59 6.68 -20.90
C GLY A 304 -17.45 5.77 -21.37
N GLY A 305 -16.21 6.05 -20.94
CA GLY A 305 -15.07 5.15 -21.13
C GLY A 305 -15.16 3.89 -20.29
N VAL A 306 -14.52 2.81 -20.75
CA VAL A 306 -14.45 1.51 -20.08
C VAL A 306 -13.12 1.36 -19.35
N LEU A 307 -13.16 1.09 -18.07
CA LEU A 307 -11.98 0.83 -17.24
C LEU A 307 -11.80 -0.67 -17.01
N ILE A 308 -10.66 -1.19 -17.45
CA ILE A 308 -10.20 -2.55 -17.16
C ILE A 308 -9.06 -2.44 -16.16
N VAL A 309 -9.27 -2.97 -14.96
CA VAL A 309 -8.21 -3.08 -13.96
C VAL A 309 -7.69 -4.51 -13.95
N SER A 310 -6.36 -4.67 -13.91
CA SER A 310 -5.73 -5.98 -13.78
C SER A 310 -5.01 -6.10 -12.45
N GLU A 311 -5.10 -7.26 -11.82
CA GLU A 311 -4.22 -7.58 -10.70
C GLU A 311 -2.76 -7.47 -11.13
N HIS A 312 -1.95 -6.87 -10.23
CA HIS A 312 -0.50 -6.69 -10.43
C HIS A 312 0.34 -7.35 -9.35
N GLY A 313 -0.31 -7.69 -8.27
CA GLY A 313 0.22 -8.34 -7.09
C GLY A 313 -0.92 -9.07 -6.41
N SER A 314 -0.63 -9.86 -5.43
CA SER A 314 -1.55 -10.87 -5.00
C SER A 314 -2.01 -10.71 -3.55
N SER A 315 -2.90 -9.80 -3.31
CA SER A 315 -3.75 -9.90 -2.12
C SER A 315 -5.09 -10.63 -2.40
N PHE A 316 -5.30 -11.08 -3.61
CA PHE A 316 -6.56 -11.69 -4.05
C PHE A 316 -6.78 -13.15 -3.59
N GLN A 317 -5.73 -13.84 -3.12
CA GLN A 317 -5.86 -15.16 -2.51
C GLN A 317 -6.45 -15.11 -1.12
N VAL A 318 -6.45 -13.95 -0.49
CA VAL A 318 -6.95 -13.79 0.88
C VAL A 318 -8.42 -13.39 0.91
N LYS A 319 -9.11 -13.81 1.97
CA LYS A 319 -10.54 -13.57 2.17
C LYS A 319 -10.84 -12.07 2.35
N TYR A 320 -10.08 -11.40 3.19
CA TYR A 320 -10.29 -9.98 3.51
C TYR A 320 -9.33 -9.11 2.70
N GLN A 321 -9.87 -8.37 1.75
CA GLN A 321 -9.12 -7.46 0.88
C GLN A 321 -9.45 -5.99 1.21
N SER A 322 -8.78 -5.07 0.56
CA SER A 322 -9.00 -3.62 0.71
C SER A 322 -10.36 -3.17 0.16
N PHE A 323 -11.44 -3.59 0.82
CA PHE A 323 -12.84 -3.22 0.56
C PHE A 323 -13.27 -3.36 -0.91
N SER A 324 -12.70 -4.35 -1.60
CA SER A 324 -13.01 -4.67 -3.02
C SER A 324 -12.88 -3.48 -3.97
N HIS A 325 -11.96 -2.56 -3.71
CA HIS A 325 -11.79 -1.30 -4.44
C HIS A 325 -11.67 -1.50 -5.95
N GLU A 326 -10.77 -2.38 -6.41
CA GLU A 326 -10.52 -2.65 -7.82
C GLU A 326 -11.78 -3.11 -8.56
N SER A 327 -12.55 -3.98 -7.91
CA SER A 327 -13.82 -4.47 -8.47
C SER A 327 -14.90 -3.38 -8.51
N LYS A 328 -14.85 -2.39 -7.60
CA LYS A 328 -15.84 -1.29 -7.52
C LYS A 328 -15.52 -0.15 -8.48
N ILE A 329 -14.25 0.06 -8.86
CA ILE A 329 -13.88 1.11 -9.83
C ILE A 329 -13.93 0.63 -11.28
N SER A 330 -13.72 -0.67 -11.55
CA SER A 330 -13.58 -1.21 -12.90
C SER A 330 -14.89 -1.71 -13.50
N ASP A 331 -15.01 -1.63 -14.82
CA ASP A 331 -16.05 -2.32 -15.60
C ASP A 331 -15.68 -3.79 -15.77
N ILE A 332 -14.36 -4.07 -15.94
CA ILE A 332 -13.79 -5.42 -16.01
C ILE A 332 -12.61 -5.48 -15.04
N TYR A 333 -12.61 -6.47 -14.16
CA TYR A 333 -11.50 -6.75 -13.26
C TYR A 333 -10.82 -8.07 -13.63
N VAL A 334 -9.60 -7.97 -14.14
CA VAL A 334 -8.79 -9.13 -14.51
C VAL A 334 -8.13 -9.71 -13.25
N VAL A 335 -8.49 -10.94 -12.93
CA VAL A 335 -8.02 -11.67 -11.75
C VAL A 335 -7.20 -12.90 -12.15
N TRP A 336 -6.23 -13.29 -11.34
CA TRP A 336 -5.38 -14.45 -11.63
C TRP A 336 -6.01 -15.77 -11.20
N ARG A 337 -6.92 -15.71 -10.23
CA ARG A 337 -7.72 -16.85 -9.77
C ARG A 337 -9.03 -16.98 -10.55
N LYS A 338 -9.81 -18.00 -10.24
CA LYS A 338 -11.18 -18.15 -10.75
C LYS A 338 -12.01 -16.89 -10.44
N ALA A 339 -12.73 -16.40 -11.43
CA ALA A 339 -13.64 -15.28 -11.28
C ALA A 339 -14.78 -15.64 -10.30
N LEU A 340 -15.01 -14.78 -9.30
CA LEU A 340 -16.07 -14.96 -8.30
C LEU A 340 -17.19 -13.93 -8.45
N LYS A 341 -16.94 -12.83 -9.18
CA LYS A 341 -17.90 -11.75 -9.41
C LYS A 341 -18.17 -11.58 -10.89
N LYS A 342 -19.35 -11.06 -11.24
CA LYS A 342 -19.82 -10.91 -12.62
C LYS A 342 -18.88 -10.06 -13.50
N ASN A 343 -18.21 -9.07 -12.94
CA ASN A 343 -17.28 -8.21 -13.69
C ASN A 343 -15.82 -8.73 -13.66
N GLN A 344 -15.57 -9.94 -13.15
CA GLN A 344 -14.23 -10.53 -13.11
C GLN A 344 -14.00 -11.44 -14.28
N ILE A 345 -12.78 -11.42 -14.83
CA ILE A 345 -12.29 -12.31 -15.87
C ILE A 345 -10.97 -12.92 -15.41
N GLN A 346 -10.86 -14.25 -15.47
CA GLN A 346 -9.61 -14.93 -15.13
C GLN A 346 -8.65 -14.88 -16.31
N LEU A 347 -7.46 -14.31 -16.08
CA LEU A 347 -6.33 -14.36 -17.03
C LEU A 347 -5.02 -14.64 -16.26
N PRO A 348 -3.99 -15.18 -16.96
CA PRO A 348 -2.66 -15.32 -16.34
C PRO A 348 -2.05 -13.98 -15.92
N PRO A 349 -1.12 -13.99 -14.94
CA PRO A 349 -0.44 -12.78 -14.49
C PRO A 349 0.33 -12.09 -15.62
N ASN A 350 0.01 -10.82 -15.90
CA ASN A 350 0.64 -10.03 -16.97
C ASN A 350 2.16 -10.02 -16.88
N LYS A 351 2.70 -9.87 -15.68
CA LYS A 351 4.14 -9.79 -15.43
C LYS A 351 4.89 -11.12 -15.56
N MET A 352 4.16 -12.24 -15.70
CA MET A 352 4.75 -13.55 -15.93
C MET A 352 4.84 -13.91 -17.42
N VAL A 353 4.18 -13.14 -18.27
CA VAL A 353 4.21 -13.36 -19.72
C VAL A 353 5.64 -13.18 -20.22
N ASN A 354 6.16 -14.17 -20.94
CA ASN A 354 7.53 -14.21 -21.48
C ASN A 354 8.67 -14.10 -20.44
N ARG A 355 8.39 -14.26 -19.16
CA ARG A 355 9.44 -14.27 -18.13
C ARG A 355 10.33 -15.50 -18.32
N SER A 356 11.65 -15.32 -18.20
CA SER A 356 12.59 -16.44 -18.20
C SER A 356 12.35 -17.33 -16.98
N LYS A 357 12.37 -18.65 -17.20
CA LYS A 357 12.36 -19.61 -16.09
C LYS A 357 13.70 -19.56 -15.38
N GLY A 358 13.69 -19.68 -14.07
CA GLY A 358 14.90 -19.79 -13.27
C GLY A 358 15.71 -21.05 -13.66
N LYS A 359 16.99 -21.01 -13.38
CA LYS A 359 17.87 -22.20 -13.47
C LYS A 359 18.13 -22.65 -12.04
N SER A 360 17.63 -23.82 -11.67
CA SER A 360 17.86 -24.40 -10.34
C SER A 360 19.24 -25.03 -10.25
N ASN A 361 20.30 -24.22 -10.26
CA ASN A 361 21.68 -24.68 -10.08
C ASN A 361 22.25 -24.24 -8.73
N GLY A 362 21.43 -23.67 -7.88
CA GLY A 362 21.86 -23.14 -6.58
C GLY A 362 22.02 -24.20 -5.50
N ALA A 363 22.71 -23.82 -4.43
CA ALA A 363 22.99 -24.68 -3.28
C ALA A 363 22.19 -24.31 -2.03
N HIS A 364 21.52 -23.14 -2.03
CA HIS A 364 20.93 -22.57 -0.83
C HIS A 364 19.46 -22.96 -0.61
N LEU A 365 19.07 -23.07 0.65
CA LEU A 365 17.70 -22.95 1.08
C LEU A 365 17.43 -21.45 1.31
N THR A 366 16.68 -20.82 0.41
CA THR A 366 16.46 -19.37 0.47
C THR A 366 15.08 -19.05 1.03
N ILE A 367 15.07 -18.41 2.19
CA ILE A 367 13.84 -17.90 2.82
C ILE A 367 13.56 -16.49 2.28
N ILE A 368 12.42 -16.32 1.63
CA ILE A 368 11.98 -15.03 1.09
C ILE A 368 10.97 -14.41 2.04
N GLY A 369 11.34 -13.28 2.62
CA GLY A 369 10.51 -12.52 3.54
C GLY A 369 10.18 -11.12 3.03
N VAL A 370 9.19 -10.50 3.68
CA VAL A 370 8.82 -9.10 3.47
C VAL A 370 8.71 -8.40 4.81
N GLU A 371 9.18 -7.17 4.87
CA GLU A 371 9.03 -6.30 6.03
C GLU A 371 7.87 -5.35 5.75
N PHE A 372 6.84 -5.40 6.60
CA PHE A 372 5.68 -4.52 6.50
C PHE A 372 5.93 -3.21 7.27
N PRO A 373 5.21 -2.11 6.95
CA PRO A 373 5.38 -0.84 7.64
C PRO A 373 5.25 -0.95 9.16
N LEU A 374 6.03 -0.14 9.86
CA LEU A 374 6.03 -0.06 11.33
C LEU A 374 4.64 0.30 11.85
N TYR A 375 4.00 1.26 11.21
CA TYR A 375 2.65 1.70 11.53
C TYR A 375 1.63 1.04 10.61
N GLY A 376 0.61 0.38 11.17
CA GLY A 376 -0.47 -0.23 10.41
C GLY A 376 -1.26 0.80 9.59
N SER A 377 -1.38 0.53 8.29
CA SER A 377 -2.09 1.40 7.32
C SER A 377 -3.02 0.61 6.40
N ARG A 378 -3.27 -0.65 6.74
CA ARG A 378 -4.14 -1.56 5.98
C ARG A 378 -5.01 -2.34 6.94
N TYR A 379 -6.19 -2.74 6.48
CA TYR A 379 -7.08 -3.65 7.18
C TYR A 379 -7.49 -4.77 6.21
N CYS A 380 -6.61 -5.73 6.06
CA CYS A 380 -6.79 -6.88 5.16
C CYS A 380 -6.07 -8.09 5.77
N SER A 381 -6.39 -9.29 5.31
CA SER A 381 -5.62 -10.49 5.68
C SER A 381 -4.14 -10.30 5.37
N GLY A 382 -3.28 -10.79 6.23
CA GLY A 382 -1.83 -10.68 6.13
C GLY A 382 -1.18 -10.11 7.37
N ILE A 383 0.11 -9.82 7.23
CA ILE A 383 0.91 -9.26 8.32
C ILE A 383 0.67 -7.75 8.39
N ILE A 384 0.30 -7.26 9.57
CA ILE A 384 0.04 -5.84 9.83
C ILE A 384 0.85 -5.43 11.04
N SER A 385 1.60 -4.33 10.96
CA SER A 385 2.32 -3.72 12.09
C SER A 385 3.11 -4.76 12.90
N THR A 386 2.84 -4.91 14.19
CA THR A 386 3.58 -5.78 15.13
C THR A 386 3.52 -7.28 14.78
N LEU A 387 2.58 -7.72 13.96
CA LEU A 387 2.57 -9.10 13.44
C LEU A 387 3.83 -9.43 12.62
N THR A 388 4.57 -8.41 12.17
CA THR A 388 5.90 -8.58 11.55
C THR A 388 6.89 -9.27 12.50
N LEU A 389 6.80 -9.03 13.81
CA LEU A 389 7.63 -9.72 14.79
C LEU A 389 7.21 -11.17 15.01
N ASP A 390 5.91 -11.45 14.96
CA ASP A 390 5.39 -12.82 15.06
C ASP A 390 5.87 -13.65 13.85
N ASP A 391 5.83 -13.04 12.66
CA ASP A 391 6.35 -13.63 11.42
C ASP A 391 7.87 -13.85 11.48
N TYR A 392 8.62 -12.89 12.03
CA TYR A 392 10.05 -13.04 12.28
C TYR A 392 10.36 -14.21 13.23
N HIS A 393 9.65 -14.31 14.35
CA HIS A 393 9.87 -15.39 15.32
C HIS A 393 9.52 -16.76 14.74
N GLN A 394 8.46 -16.88 13.96
CA GLN A 394 8.11 -18.14 13.28
C GLN A 394 9.23 -18.60 12.33
N LYS A 395 9.80 -17.69 11.56
CA LYS A 395 10.93 -18.01 10.66
C LYS A 395 12.18 -18.40 11.43
N LEU A 396 12.48 -17.69 12.51
CA LEU A 396 13.61 -18.02 13.37
C LEU A 396 13.47 -19.42 13.99
N GLU A 397 12.27 -19.76 14.45
CA GLU A 397 11.95 -21.09 14.97
C GLU A 397 12.13 -22.16 13.88
N PHE A 398 11.58 -21.93 12.68
CA PHE A 398 11.78 -22.82 11.54
C PHE A 398 13.25 -23.08 11.25
N ILE A 399 14.08 -22.03 11.21
CA ILE A 399 15.53 -22.17 10.97
C ILE A 399 16.19 -22.99 12.07
N ASN A 400 15.82 -22.78 13.33
CA ASN A 400 16.39 -23.49 14.48
C ASN A 400 16.02 -24.99 14.49
N MET A 401 14.88 -25.36 13.90
CA MET A 401 14.44 -26.75 13.77
C MET A 401 15.15 -27.52 12.63
N LEU A 402 15.83 -26.82 11.73
CA LEU A 402 16.56 -27.45 10.64
C LEU A 402 17.81 -28.18 11.17
N ASN A 403 18.14 -29.34 10.56
CA ASN A 403 19.39 -30.01 10.79
C ASN A 403 20.59 -29.11 10.48
N SER A 404 21.70 -29.25 11.20
CA SER A 404 22.91 -28.41 11.04
C SER A 404 23.37 -28.33 9.58
N ASN A 405 23.45 -29.48 8.88
CA ASN A 405 23.87 -29.53 7.47
C ASN A 405 22.99 -28.71 6.52
N ILE A 406 21.72 -28.55 6.84
CA ILE A 406 20.82 -27.72 6.05
C ILE A 406 20.93 -26.26 6.48
N ARG A 407 21.05 -26.02 7.79
CA ARG A 407 21.11 -24.67 8.38
C ARG A 407 22.29 -23.86 7.85
N GLU A 408 23.44 -24.49 7.62
CA GLU A 408 24.64 -23.85 7.04
C GLU A 408 24.40 -23.30 5.62
N HIS A 409 23.42 -23.85 4.91
CA HIS A 409 23.04 -23.40 3.56
C HIS A 409 21.83 -22.46 3.52
N VAL A 410 21.33 -22.03 4.69
CA VAL A 410 20.19 -21.09 4.74
C VAL A 410 20.66 -19.70 4.35
N LYS A 411 19.90 -19.05 3.47
CA LYS A 411 20.00 -17.62 3.16
C LYS A 411 18.65 -16.96 3.34
N ILE A 412 18.64 -15.76 3.88
CA ILE A 412 17.42 -14.97 4.06
C ILE A 412 17.48 -13.77 3.13
N ARG A 413 16.48 -13.64 2.27
CA ARG A 413 16.26 -12.46 1.45
C ARG A 413 15.04 -11.71 1.94
N GLN A 414 15.29 -10.63 2.64
CA GLN A 414 14.24 -9.78 3.20
C GLN A 414 13.98 -8.57 2.28
N LYS A 415 12.72 -8.37 1.84
CA LYS A 415 12.34 -7.10 1.21
C LYS A 415 12.21 -6.04 2.30
N LYS A 416 13.05 -5.02 2.25
CA LYS A 416 13.06 -3.88 3.18
C LYS A 416 11.84 -3.00 2.98
N GLY A 417 11.38 -2.35 4.03
CA GLY A 417 10.27 -1.39 3.89
C GLY A 417 9.53 -1.00 5.16
N GLY A 418 9.87 -1.58 6.32
CA GLY A 418 9.06 -1.43 7.52
C GLY A 418 9.75 -0.79 8.74
N ASN A 419 11.02 -0.51 8.69
CA ASN A 419 11.84 0.00 9.81
C ASN A 419 11.93 -0.93 11.05
N TRP A 420 11.49 -2.20 10.92
CA TRP A 420 11.62 -3.21 12.00
C TRP A 420 13.04 -3.72 12.17
N LYS A 421 13.95 -3.41 11.23
CA LYS A 421 15.33 -3.91 11.20
C LYS A 421 15.39 -5.44 11.22
N ILE A 422 14.51 -6.11 10.50
CA ILE A 422 14.38 -7.58 10.51
C ILE A 422 15.66 -8.24 10.05
N GLU A 423 16.33 -7.71 9.03
CA GLU A 423 17.62 -8.22 8.53
C GLU A 423 18.69 -8.17 9.64
N GLN A 424 18.79 -7.03 10.36
CA GLN A 424 19.70 -6.90 11.49
C GLN A 424 19.37 -7.85 12.65
N ARG A 425 18.08 -8.06 12.93
CA ARG A 425 17.64 -9.01 13.97
C ARG A 425 18.07 -10.45 13.63
N TYR A 426 18.05 -10.82 12.34
CA TYR A 426 18.59 -12.13 11.93
C TYR A 426 20.10 -12.18 12.05
N ALA A 427 20.82 -11.15 11.60
CA ALA A 427 22.26 -11.09 11.70
C ALA A 427 22.75 -11.19 13.15
N ASP A 428 22.11 -10.47 14.08
CA ASP A 428 22.43 -10.50 15.51
C ASP A 428 22.20 -11.88 16.16
N LYS A 429 21.29 -12.70 15.59
CA LYS A 429 20.95 -14.03 16.13
C LYS A 429 21.66 -15.19 15.44
N LEU A 430 21.92 -15.07 14.15
CA LEU A 430 22.35 -16.17 13.29
C LEU A 430 23.68 -15.88 12.57
N GLY A 431 24.23 -14.67 12.72
CA GLY A 431 25.43 -14.19 12.03
C GLY A 431 25.13 -13.47 10.72
N GLU A 432 26.02 -12.57 10.32
CA GLU A 432 25.87 -11.71 9.13
C GLU A 432 25.73 -12.50 7.82
N GLU A 433 26.34 -13.67 7.77
CA GLU A 433 26.34 -14.54 6.57
C GLU A 433 24.97 -15.10 6.20
N ILE A 434 23.98 -15.00 7.09
CA ILE A 434 22.61 -15.47 6.84
C ILE A 434 21.90 -14.62 5.76
N SER A 435 22.33 -13.36 5.60
CA SER A 435 21.74 -12.47 4.60
C SER A 435 22.14 -12.88 3.18
N SER A 436 21.15 -12.88 2.27
CA SER A 436 21.41 -13.14 0.86
C SER A 436 22.12 -11.95 0.21
N SER A 437 23.26 -12.21 -0.47
CA SER A 437 23.99 -11.20 -1.25
C SER A 437 23.36 -10.87 -2.61
N SER A 438 22.31 -11.59 -3.01
CA SER A 438 21.69 -11.43 -4.33
C SER A 438 21.04 -10.06 -4.49
N HIS A 439 21.39 -9.33 -5.55
CA HIS A 439 20.91 -7.96 -5.81
C HIS A 439 19.42 -7.92 -6.19
N ASN A 440 18.94 -8.95 -6.87
CA ASN A 440 17.54 -9.02 -7.30
C ASN A 440 16.91 -10.39 -7.01
N LEU A 441 15.59 -10.48 -7.15
CA LEU A 441 14.84 -11.68 -6.82
C LEU A 441 15.17 -12.88 -7.72
N LEU A 442 15.43 -12.64 -9.01
CA LEU A 442 15.74 -13.70 -9.96
C LEU A 442 17.12 -14.32 -9.67
N GLU A 443 18.11 -13.52 -9.27
CA GLU A 443 19.41 -14.01 -8.82
C GLU A 443 19.24 -14.88 -7.58
N ALA A 444 18.50 -14.40 -6.57
CA ALA A 444 18.21 -15.19 -5.38
C ALA A 444 17.55 -16.53 -5.72
N PHE A 445 16.66 -16.56 -6.70
CA PHE A 445 16.05 -17.79 -7.17
C PHE A 445 17.06 -18.72 -7.84
N ASN A 446 17.94 -18.20 -8.71
CA ASN A 446 18.95 -18.99 -9.39
C ASN A 446 19.98 -19.62 -8.40
N ASP A 447 20.27 -18.93 -7.30
CA ASP A 447 21.16 -19.39 -6.22
C ASP A 447 20.50 -20.40 -5.29
N SER A 448 19.18 -20.62 -5.44
CA SER A 448 18.39 -21.48 -4.57
C SER A 448 18.27 -22.89 -5.10
N LYS A 449 18.45 -23.87 -4.22
CA LYS A 449 18.03 -25.27 -4.41
C LYS A 449 16.57 -25.46 -4.00
N ILE A 450 16.16 -24.77 -2.91
CA ILE A 450 14.80 -24.75 -2.38
C ILE A 450 14.48 -23.31 -2.00
N ILE A 451 13.26 -22.87 -2.31
CA ILE A 451 12.73 -21.58 -1.89
C ILE A 451 11.69 -21.81 -0.80
N VAL A 452 11.78 -21.06 0.28
CA VAL A 452 10.74 -20.95 1.32
C VAL A 452 10.13 -19.57 1.23
N CYS A 453 8.93 -19.48 0.67
CA CYS A 453 8.14 -18.25 0.68
C CYS A 453 7.35 -18.16 1.97
N THR A 454 7.38 -16.99 2.64
CA THR A 454 6.75 -16.84 3.96
C THR A 454 5.43 -16.06 3.90
N TYR A 455 4.94 -15.81 2.70
CA TYR A 455 3.65 -15.16 2.46
C TYR A 455 3.07 -15.58 1.10
N PRO A 456 1.75 -15.77 1.01
CA PRO A 456 1.07 -16.28 -0.17
C PRO A 456 0.77 -15.17 -1.21
N GLU A 457 1.78 -14.37 -1.56
CA GLU A 457 1.62 -13.27 -2.49
C GLU A 457 2.44 -13.47 -3.77
N THR A 458 2.61 -12.43 -4.54
CA THR A 458 3.24 -12.42 -5.87
C THR A 458 4.55 -13.22 -5.94
N THR A 459 5.40 -13.11 -4.93
CA THR A 459 6.70 -13.79 -4.92
C THR A 459 6.56 -15.30 -4.87
N PHE A 460 5.54 -15.82 -4.20
CA PHE A 460 5.24 -17.25 -4.20
C PHE A 460 4.90 -17.76 -5.61
N PHE A 461 4.07 -17.04 -6.37
CA PHE A 461 3.78 -17.39 -7.77
C PHE A 461 5.00 -17.28 -8.67
N GLU A 462 5.85 -16.28 -8.43
CA GLU A 462 7.12 -16.13 -9.15
C GLU A 462 8.05 -17.29 -8.88
N ALA A 463 8.10 -17.79 -7.65
CA ALA A 463 8.89 -18.94 -7.28
C ALA A 463 8.39 -20.24 -7.94
N ILE A 464 7.08 -20.50 -7.89
CA ILE A 464 6.47 -21.66 -8.59
C ILE A 464 6.72 -21.58 -10.09
N TYR A 465 6.54 -20.40 -10.70
CA TYR A 465 6.78 -20.20 -12.13
C TYR A 465 8.24 -20.46 -12.51
N SER A 466 9.19 -20.19 -11.63
CA SER A 466 10.62 -20.46 -11.86
C SER A 466 10.95 -21.94 -11.88
N LYS A 467 10.04 -22.83 -11.47
CA LYS A 467 10.21 -24.29 -11.37
C LYS A 467 11.26 -24.74 -10.34
N ILE A 468 11.60 -23.89 -9.38
CA ILE A 468 12.42 -24.26 -8.24
C ILE A 468 11.50 -24.84 -7.17
N PRO A 469 11.88 -25.95 -6.50
CA PRO A 469 11.10 -26.49 -5.38
C PRO A 469 10.77 -25.39 -4.38
N THR A 470 9.48 -25.19 -4.10
CA THR A 470 9.01 -24.07 -3.29
C THR A 470 8.12 -24.57 -2.17
N ILE A 471 8.41 -24.12 -0.96
CA ILE A 471 7.61 -24.35 0.24
C ILE A 471 6.92 -23.01 0.59
N LEU A 472 5.65 -23.07 0.96
CA LEU A 472 4.93 -21.92 1.53
C LEU A 472 4.82 -22.10 3.05
N LEU A 473 5.58 -21.28 3.78
CA LEU A 473 5.60 -21.21 5.25
C LEU A 473 4.88 -19.94 5.71
N TYR A 474 3.68 -20.06 6.25
CA TYR A 474 2.89 -18.90 6.67
C TYR A 474 1.99 -19.23 7.86
N LYS A 475 1.60 -18.20 8.62
CA LYS A 475 0.56 -18.32 9.66
C LYS A 475 -0.82 -18.26 9.01
N LYS A 476 -1.51 -19.39 9.02
CA LYS A 476 -2.83 -19.53 8.42
C LYS A 476 -3.85 -18.57 9.04
N GLU A 477 -3.72 -18.28 10.33
CA GLU A 477 -4.57 -17.37 11.08
C GLU A 477 -4.51 -15.94 10.56
N TYR A 478 -3.34 -15.48 10.10
CA TYR A 478 -3.17 -14.12 9.60
C TYR A 478 -3.42 -13.99 8.09
N TRP A 479 -3.18 -15.08 7.37
CA TRP A 479 -3.36 -15.15 5.92
C TRP A 479 -4.60 -15.98 5.56
N GLU A 480 -5.80 -15.56 6.00
CA GLU A 480 -7.04 -16.27 5.68
C GLU A 480 -7.20 -16.38 4.16
N LEU A 481 -6.83 -17.53 3.62
CA LEU A 481 -6.92 -17.80 2.19
C LEU A 481 -8.35 -18.10 1.77
N HIS A 482 -8.71 -17.76 0.54
CA HIS A 482 -9.92 -18.28 -0.05
C HIS A 482 -9.87 -19.81 -0.10
N PRO A 483 -10.98 -20.52 0.18
CA PRO A 483 -11.01 -21.99 0.23
C PRO A 483 -10.43 -22.65 -1.02
N GLU A 484 -10.76 -22.13 -2.21
CA GLU A 484 -10.24 -22.64 -3.49
C GLU A 484 -8.72 -22.59 -3.59
N PHE A 485 -8.09 -21.57 -2.98
CA PHE A 485 -6.64 -21.45 -2.98
C PHE A 485 -6.00 -22.27 -1.86
N ASP A 486 -6.64 -22.35 -0.70
CA ASP A 486 -6.18 -23.19 0.41
C ASP A 486 -6.11 -24.67 -0.01
N ASP A 487 -7.07 -25.14 -0.80
CA ASP A 487 -7.08 -26.50 -1.35
C ASP A 487 -5.97 -26.74 -2.40
N LEU A 488 -5.59 -25.70 -3.14
CA LEU A 488 -4.48 -25.79 -4.10
C LEU A 488 -3.13 -25.87 -3.40
N VAL A 489 -2.95 -25.16 -2.29
CA VAL A 489 -1.69 -25.10 -1.54
C VAL A 489 -1.45 -26.38 -0.73
N LYS A 490 -2.50 -27.14 -0.37
CA LYS A 490 -2.38 -28.42 0.33
C LYS A 490 -1.97 -29.59 -0.56
N LYS A 491 -2.01 -29.44 -1.88
CA LYS A 491 -1.59 -30.43 -2.87
C LYS A 491 -0.12 -30.27 -3.23
#